data_240260957522966a88a80c937de246ac
#
_entry.id   240260957522966a88a80c937de246ac
#
_cell.length_a   1.000
_cell.length_b   1.000
_cell.length_c   1.000
_cell.angle_alpha   90.00
_cell.angle_beta   90.00
_cell.angle_gamma   90.00
#
_symmetry.space_group_name_H-M   'P 1'
#
loop_
_entity.id
_entity.type
_entity.pdbx_description
1 polymer ?
#
loop_
_entity_poly.entity_id
_entity_poly.type
_entity_poly.pdbx_seq_one_letter_code
_entity_poly.pdbx_strand_id
1 'polypeptide(L)'
;MGRQIKYGHLLHGGDYNPEQWLDRPDILEKDIEYFKKAKINTVSVGMFSWAMLEPEEGNYQFDWLEKVIDSLYAEGISTILSTPSGARPKWLSDKYPEVLRVNEKREKNLFGGRHNHCYTSPVYREKVAEIDRRLGEKFGKHPGVILWHI
;
A
#
# COMPACT_ATOMS: atom_id res chain seq x y z
N MET A 1 3.26 26.25 -7.07
CA MET A 1 3.30 25.92 -8.51
C MET A 1 3.48 24.40 -8.61
N GLY A 2 2.44 23.65 -8.99
CA GLY A 2 2.49 22.19 -9.05
C GLY A 2 3.46 21.72 -10.12
N ARG A 3 4.31 20.77 -9.78
CA ARG A 3 5.25 20.15 -10.72
C ARG A 3 4.45 19.34 -11.72
N GLN A 4 4.39 19.79 -12.96
CA GLN A 4 3.73 19.01 -14.02
C GLN A 4 4.64 17.84 -14.38
N ILE A 5 4.22 16.62 -13.97
CA ILE A 5 4.93 15.40 -14.31
C ILE A 5 4.58 15.06 -15.76
N LYS A 6 5.54 15.16 -16.66
CA LYS A 6 5.39 14.74 -18.06
C LYS A 6 6.03 13.36 -18.21
N TYR A 7 5.21 12.35 -18.40
CA TYR A 7 5.70 11.04 -18.86
C TYR A 7 5.82 11.06 -20.38
N GLY A 8 7.00 10.70 -20.89
CA GLY A 8 7.22 10.62 -22.34
C GLY A 8 6.58 9.40 -23.01
N HIS A 9 5.87 8.57 -22.24
CA HIS A 9 5.27 7.33 -22.70
C HIS A 9 3.99 7.01 -21.91
N LEU A 10 3.18 6.08 -22.44
CA LEU A 10 2.00 5.56 -21.79
C LEU A 10 2.40 4.71 -20.57
N LEU A 11 1.80 4.97 -19.41
CA LEU A 11 1.89 4.08 -18.25
C LEU A 11 0.94 2.90 -18.48
N HIS A 12 1.49 1.69 -18.43
CA HIS A 12 0.78 0.45 -18.68
C HIS A 12 1.06 -0.56 -17.57
N GLY A 13 0.02 -1.00 -16.89
CA GLY A 13 0.10 -1.96 -15.78
C GLY A 13 -1.18 -2.03 -14.97
N GLY A 14 -1.08 -2.49 -13.74
CA GLY A 14 -2.22 -2.67 -12.84
C GLY A 14 -1.79 -2.82 -11.39
N ASP A 15 -2.71 -3.27 -10.56
CA ASP A 15 -2.44 -3.55 -9.14
C ASP A 15 -1.53 -4.79 -9.01
N TYR A 16 -0.58 -4.70 -8.10
CA TYR A 16 0.34 -5.76 -7.76
C TYR A 16 0.45 -5.91 -6.24
N ASN A 17 0.21 -7.12 -5.75
CA ASN A 17 0.13 -7.41 -4.32
C ASN A 17 1.20 -8.44 -3.91
N PRO A 18 2.50 -8.07 -3.94
CA PRO A 18 3.61 -8.97 -3.64
C PRO A 18 3.63 -9.41 -2.17
N GLU A 19 2.97 -8.69 -1.28
CA GLU A 19 2.86 -9.03 0.14
C GLU A 19 2.27 -10.42 0.40
N GLN A 20 1.55 -10.98 -0.57
CA GLN A 20 0.98 -12.33 -0.49
C GLN A 20 2.03 -13.45 -0.63
N TRP A 21 3.23 -13.11 -1.10
CA TRP A 21 4.25 -14.08 -1.52
C TRP A 21 5.64 -13.78 -0.93
N LEU A 22 5.72 -13.08 0.21
CA LEU A 22 7.01 -12.67 0.79
C LEU A 22 7.90 -13.84 1.22
N ASP A 23 7.32 -14.99 1.48
CA ASP A 23 8.02 -16.26 1.75
C ASP A 23 8.49 -16.99 0.47
N ARG A 24 8.14 -16.46 -0.71
CA ARG A 24 8.42 -17.05 -2.01
C ARG A 24 9.11 -16.04 -2.94
N PRO A 25 10.40 -15.74 -2.72
CA PRO A 25 11.14 -14.75 -3.54
C PRO A 25 11.21 -15.12 -5.03
N ASP A 26 11.13 -16.41 -5.36
CA ASP A 26 11.04 -16.90 -6.74
C ASP A 26 9.81 -16.36 -7.50
N ILE A 27 8.72 -16.03 -6.79
CA ILE A 27 7.51 -15.46 -7.40
C ILE A 27 7.77 -14.02 -7.87
N LEU A 28 8.42 -13.19 -7.07
CA LEU A 28 8.75 -11.82 -7.46
C LEU A 28 9.61 -11.79 -8.75
N GLU A 29 10.63 -12.66 -8.82
CA GLU A 29 11.48 -12.77 -10.02
C GLU A 29 10.65 -13.17 -11.25
N LYS A 30 9.77 -14.14 -11.09
CA LYS A 30 8.88 -14.63 -12.15
C LYS A 30 7.86 -13.60 -12.60
N ASP A 31 7.27 -12.87 -11.65
CA ASP A 31 6.32 -11.80 -11.93
C ASP A 31 6.97 -10.70 -12.74
N ILE A 32 8.19 -10.29 -12.39
CA ILE A 32 8.96 -9.29 -13.13
C ILE A 32 9.24 -9.79 -14.57
N GLU A 33 9.59 -11.08 -14.74
CA GLU A 33 9.75 -11.68 -16.06
C GLU A 33 8.47 -11.56 -16.90
N TYR A 34 7.31 -11.84 -16.30
CA TYR A 34 6.01 -11.72 -16.98
C TYR A 34 5.62 -10.26 -17.24
N PHE A 35 5.92 -9.35 -16.34
CA PHE A 35 5.72 -7.92 -16.57
C PHE A 35 6.49 -7.43 -17.78
N LYS A 36 7.74 -7.85 -17.95
CA LYS A 36 8.56 -7.51 -19.11
C LYS A 36 7.97 -8.10 -20.41
N LYS A 37 7.53 -9.37 -20.38
CA LYS A 37 6.87 -10.01 -21.54
C LYS A 37 5.58 -9.30 -21.93
N ALA A 38 4.79 -8.86 -20.94
CA ALA A 38 3.55 -8.13 -21.15
C ALA A 38 3.76 -6.63 -21.44
N LYS A 39 5.04 -6.15 -21.45
CA LYS A 39 5.41 -4.74 -21.60
C LYS A 39 4.78 -3.84 -20.54
N ILE A 40 4.56 -4.36 -19.33
CA ILE A 40 4.16 -3.58 -18.17
C ILE A 40 5.34 -2.71 -17.75
N ASN A 41 5.09 -1.42 -17.57
CA ASN A 41 6.10 -0.43 -17.17
C ASN A 41 5.75 0.30 -15.87
N THR A 42 4.60 -0.01 -15.29
CA THR A 42 4.12 0.63 -14.06
C THR A 42 3.19 -0.31 -13.32
N VAL A 43 3.33 -0.41 -11.98
CA VAL A 43 2.43 -1.18 -11.13
C VAL A 43 2.07 -0.39 -9.87
N SER A 44 0.84 -0.60 -9.36
CA SER A 44 0.40 -0.07 -8.07
C SER A 44 0.68 -1.09 -6.98
N VAL A 45 1.37 -0.71 -5.91
CA VAL A 45 1.70 -1.60 -4.78
C VAL A 45 1.32 -0.97 -3.43
N GLY A 46 1.14 -1.81 -2.41
CA GLY A 46 0.96 -1.39 -1.03
C GLY A 46 -0.49 -1.16 -0.59
N MET A 47 -1.46 -1.26 -1.49
CA MET A 47 -2.87 -0.91 -1.25
C MET A 47 -3.52 -1.70 -0.10
N PHE A 48 -3.15 -2.97 0.07
CA PHE A 48 -3.71 -3.85 1.10
C PHE A 48 -2.70 -4.23 2.19
N SER A 49 -1.55 -3.58 2.23
CA SER A 49 -0.37 -4.05 2.95
C SER A 49 -0.26 -3.55 4.38
N TRP A 50 -1.24 -2.81 4.94
CA TRP A 50 -1.07 -2.21 6.28
C TRP A 50 -0.66 -3.24 7.34
N ALA A 51 -1.32 -4.41 7.37
CA ALA A 51 -0.98 -5.46 8.32
C ALA A 51 0.46 -6.00 8.18
N MET A 52 1.04 -5.92 6.98
CA MET A 52 2.43 -6.32 6.72
C MET A 52 3.42 -5.19 6.95
N LEU A 53 2.98 -3.94 6.75
CA LEU A 53 3.79 -2.74 6.99
C LEU A 53 3.85 -2.36 8.48
N GLU A 54 2.80 -2.70 9.23
CA GLU A 54 2.68 -2.46 10.66
C GLU A 54 1.94 -3.65 11.31
N PRO A 55 2.63 -4.80 11.51
CA PRO A 55 2.02 -6.00 12.07
C PRO A 55 1.53 -5.82 13.51
N GLU A 56 2.12 -4.90 14.26
CA GLU A 56 1.72 -4.45 15.59
C GLU A 56 1.82 -2.94 15.64
N GLU A 57 1.02 -2.31 16.49
CA GLU A 57 1.00 -0.86 16.62
C GLU A 57 2.41 -0.28 16.90
N GLY A 58 2.86 0.60 16.02
CA GLY A 58 4.17 1.27 16.11
C GLY A 58 5.35 0.43 15.64
N ASN A 59 5.14 -0.83 15.26
CA ASN A 59 6.19 -1.71 14.72
C ASN A 59 6.14 -1.67 13.18
N TYR A 60 6.93 -0.81 12.57
CA TYR A 60 6.94 -0.60 11.12
C TYR A 60 7.99 -1.47 10.42
N GLN A 61 7.56 -2.20 9.39
CA GLN A 61 8.39 -3.12 8.61
C GLN A 61 8.31 -2.78 7.11
N PHE A 62 9.16 -1.87 6.65
CA PHE A 62 9.16 -1.37 5.28
C PHE A 62 10.20 -2.04 4.36
N ASP A 63 11.10 -2.86 4.90
CA ASP A 63 12.24 -3.40 4.15
C ASP A 63 11.82 -4.29 2.97
N TRP A 64 10.77 -5.09 3.16
CA TRP A 64 10.24 -5.92 2.10
C TRP A 64 9.66 -5.07 0.94
N LEU A 65 8.96 -3.98 1.27
CA LEU A 65 8.38 -3.07 0.29
C LEU A 65 9.48 -2.32 -0.47
N GLU A 66 10.52 -1.86 0.22
CA GLU A 66 11.70 -1.25 -0.39
C GLU A 66 12.36 -2.20 -1.38
N LYS A 67 12.60 -3.45 -0.97
CA LYS A 67 13.17 -4.50 -1.85
C LYS A 67 12.31 -4.73 -3.10
N VAL A 68 11.00 -4.75 -2.97
CA VAL A 68 10.08 -4.90 -4.12
C VAL A 68 10.20 -3.71 -5.07
N ILE A 69 10.15 -2.48 -4.54
CA ILE A 69 10.25 -1.25 -5.34
C ILE A 69 11.61 -1.15 -6.03
N ASP A 70 12.70 -1.50 -5.34
CA ASP A 70 14.05 -1.54 -5.90
C ASP A 70 14.15 -2.54 -7.05
N SER A 71 13.60 -3.75 -6.85
CA SER A 71 13.62 -4.81 -7.87
C SER A 71 12.83 -4.41 -9.13
N LEU A 72 11.67 -3.79 -8.95
CA LEU A 72 10.87 -3.25 -10.07
C LEU A 72 11.62 -2.12 -10.79
N TYR A 73 12.17 -1.19 -10.03
CA TYR A 73 12.91 -0.04 -10.58
C TYR A 73 14.14 -0.46 -11.36
N ALA A 74 14.90 -1.45 -10.88
CA ALA A 74 16.07 -1.99 -11.58
C ALA A 74 15.72 -2.56 -12.97
N GLU A 75 14.48 -3.02 -13.16
CA GLU A 75 13.98 -3.55 -14.42
C GLU A 75 13.17 -2.53 -15.25
N GLY A 76 13.22 -1.25 -14.85
CA GLY A 76 12.56 -0.16 -15.57
C GLY A 76 11.05 -0.10 -15.35
N ILE A 77 10.53 -0.75 -14.30
CA ILE A 77 9.11 -0.74 -13.94
C ILE A 77 8.92 0.27 -12.81
N SER A 78 8.10 1.29 -13.06
CA SER A 78 7.80 2.33 -12.07
C SER A 78 6.72 1.88 -11.09
N THR A 79 6.75 2.46 -9.91
CA THR A 79 5.78 2.17 -8.84
C THR A 79 4.84 3.35 -8.62
N ILE A 80 3.54 3.06 -8.58
CA ILE A 80 2.53 3.91 -7.96
C ILE A 80 2.36 3.38 -6.54
N LEU A 81 2.87 4.09 -5.54
CA LEU A 81 2.81 3.64 -4.16
C LEU A 81 1.46 4.03 -3.55
N SER A 82 0.74 3.04 -3.03
CA SER A 82 -0.57 3.26 -2.42
C SER A 82 -0.43 3.46 -0.91
N THR A 83 -1.26 4.35 -0.35
CA THR A 83 -1.49 4.36 1.09
C THR A 83 -2.38 3.18 1.45
N PRO A 84 -2.09 2.43 2.55
CA PRO A 84 -2.79 1.20 2.86
C PRO A 84 -4.09 1.41 3.64
N SER A 85 -4.59 2.64 3.69
CA SER A 85 -5.70 3.08 4.54
C SER A 85 -6.99 2.28 4.36
N GLY A 86 -7.26 1.79 3.15
CA GLY A 86 -8.47 1.01 2.84
C GLY A 86 -8.52 -0.39 3.46
N ALA A 87 -7.40 -0.91 3.96
CA ALA A 87 -7.26 -2.27 4.48
C ALA A 87 -6.56 -2.28 5.85
N ARG A 88 -7.22 -1.68 6.83
CA ARG A 88 -6.70 -1.59 8.20
C ARG A 88 -6.35 -2.96 8.78
N PRO A 89 -5.31 -3.04 9.63
CA PRO A 89 -4.91 -4.28 10.26
C PRO A 89 -5.91 -4.67 11.37
N LYS A 90 -5.90 -5.97 11.71
CA LYS A 90 -6.81 -6.51 12.73
C LYS A 90 -6.55 -5.89 14.11
N TRP A 91 -5.28 -5.70 14.50
CA TRP A 91 -4.92 -5.13 15.78
C TRP A 91 -5.56 -3.76 16.04
N LEU A 92 -5.77 -2.94 14.98
CA LEU A 92 -6.42 -1.64 15.10
C LEU A 92 -7.88 -1.78 15.54
N SER A 93 -8.61 -2.77 15.03
CA SER A 93 -9.99 -3.04 15.43
C SER A 93 -10.11 -3.70 16.80
N ASP A 94 -9.12 -4.54 17.15
CA ASP A 94 -9.12 -5.24 18.46
C ASP A 94 -8.82 -4.26 19.59
N LYS A 95 -7.87 -3.36 19.38
CA LYS A 95 -7.45 -2.39 20.39
C LYS A 95 -8.38 -1.17 20.47
N TYR A 96 -8.96 -0.78 19.34
CA TYR A 96 -9.80 0.41 19.20
C TYR A 96 -11.11 0.07 18.49
N PRO A 97 -12.07 -0.58 19.20
CA PRO A 97 -13.34 -1.03 18.57
C PRO A 97 -14.21 0.09 17.99
N GLU A 98 -13.95 1.35 18.36
CA GLU A 98 -14.62 2.53 17.82
C GLU A 98 -14.24 2.83 16.35
N VAL A 99 -13.19 2.17 15.84
CA VAL A 99 -12.85 2.28 14.40
C VAL A 99 -13.76 1.45 13.51
N LEU A 100 -14.55 0.54 14.09
CA LEU A 100 -15.48 -0.29 13.35
C LEU A 100 -16.66 0.53 12.84
N ARG A 101 -17.04 0.32 11.60
CA ARG A 101 -18.19 0.95 10.97
C ARG A 101 -19.49 0.53 11.66
N VAL A 102 -20.39 1.48 11.84
CA VAL A 102 -21.77 1.23 12.27
C VAL A 102 -22.69 1.48 11.08
N ASN A 103 -23.60 0.55 10.81
CA ASN A 103 -24.57 0.65 9.74
C ASN A 103 -25.79 1.50 10.14
N GLU A 104 -26.74 1.66 9.23
CA GLU A 104 -27.97 2.45 9.44
C GLU A 104 -28.90 1.87 10.50
N LYS A 105 -28.76 0.59 10.85
CA LYS A 105 -29.48 -0.09 11.94
C LYS A 105 -28.78 0.03 13.29
N ARG A 106 -27.68 0.80 13.36
CA ARG A 106 -26.82 0.95 14.54
C ARG A 106 -26.09 -0.34 14.95
N GLU A 107 -25.94 -1.27 14.03
CA GLU A 107 -25.17 -2.48 14.24
C GLU A 107 -23.71 -2.24 13.86
N LYS A 108 -22.79 -2.64 14.75
CA LYS A 108 -21.35 -2.54 14.51
C LYS A 108 -20.90 -3.67 13.59
N ASN A 109 -20.27 -3.33 12.47
CA ASN A 109 -19.69 -4.32 11.58
C ASN A 109 -18.45 -4.95 12.22
N LEU A 110 -18.29 -6.25 12.05
CA LEU A 110 -17.10 -6.94 12.51
C LEU A 110 -15.88 -6.61 11.61
N PHE A 111 -14.68 -6.97 12.09
CA PHE A 111 -13.47 -6.87 11.29
C PHE A 111 -13.60 -7.69 10.01
N GLY A 112 -13.03 -7.19 8.93
CA GLY A 112 -13.02 -7.80 7.61
C GLY A 112 -13.69 -6.91 6.56
N GLY A 113 -13.48 -7.25 5.30
CA GLY A 113 -13.94 -6.45 4.18
C GLY A 113 -13.14 -5.15 3.97
N ARG A 114 -13.09 -4.71 2.72
CA ARG A 114 -12.44 -3.46 2.32
C ARG A 114 -13.28 -2.26 2.77
N HIS A 115 -12.62 -1.19 3.22
CA HIS A 115 -13.26 0.06 3.66
C HIS A 115 -14.33 -0.11 4.75
N ASN A 116 -14.25 -1.17 5.54
CA ASN A 116 -15.21 -1.46 6.60
C ASN A 116 -14.79 -0.82 7.93
N HIS A 117 -14.61 0.51 7.92
CA HIS A 117 -14.23 1.30 9.09
C HIS A 117 -14.95 2.65 9.12
N CYS A 118 -14.92 3.29 10.29
CA CYS A 118 -15.48 4.62 10.49
C CYS A 118 -14.46 5.69 10.06
N TYR A 119 -14.69 6.36 8.93
CA TYR A 119 -13.83 7.43 8.42
C TYR A 119 -13.75 8.65 9.33
N THR A 120 -14.70 8.82 10.24
CA THR A 120 -14.73 9.94 11.19
C THR A 120 -14.13 9.58 12.54
N SER A 121 -13.74 8.32 12.78
CA SER A 121 -13.04 7.92 13.99
C SER A 121 -11.73 8.70 14.14
N PRO A 122 -11.53 9.45 15.24
CA PRO A 122 -10.28 10.17 15.47
C PRO A 122 -9.07 9.24 15.51
N VAL A 123 -9.21 8.07 16.14
CA VAL A 123 -8.14 7.06 16.22
C VAL A 123 -7.78 6.54 14.82
N TYR A 124 -8.78 6.18 14.01
CA TYR A 124 -8.50 5.73 12.65
C TYR A 124 -7.72 6.79 11.86
N ARG A 125 -8.16 8.05 11.92
CA ARG A 125 -7.51 9.16 11.22
C ARG A 125 -6.09 9.42 11.70
N GLU A 126 -5.85 9.34 13.01
CA GLU A 126 -4.51 9.47 13.60
C GLU A 126 -3.57 8.37 13.07
N LYS A 127 -4.02 7.10 13.10
CA LYS A 127 -3.20 5.97 12.65
C LYS A 127 -2.93 6.00 11.15
N VAL A 128 -3.92 6.40 10.34
CA VAL A 128 -3.73 6.63 8.90
C VAL A 128 -2.67 7.71 8.67
N ALA A 129 -2.82 8.86 9.32
CA ALA A 129 -1.86 9.96 9.16
C ALA A 129 -0.44 9.55 9.54
N GLU A 130 -0.27 8.72 10.58
CA GLU A 130 1.04 8.26 11.03
C GLU A 130 1.69 7.31 10.03
N ILE A 131 0.96 6.27 9.56
CA ILE A 131 1.55 5.34 8.57
C ILE A 131 1.83 6.04 7.23
N ASP A 132 0.95 6.92 6.78
CA ASP A 132 1.13 7.67 5.54
C ASP A 132 2.33 8.62 5.63
N ARG A 133 2.51 9.29 6.79
CA ARG A 133 3.68 10.12 7.06
C ARG A 133 4.98 9.30 6.95
N ARG A 134 5.02 8.12 7.58
CA ARG A 134 6.21 7.24 7.55
C ARG A 134 6.51 6.70 6.16
N LEU A 135 5.48 6.32 5.42
CA LEU A 135 5.65 5.93 4.01
C LEU A 135 6.20 7.10 3.19
N GLY A 136 5.65 8.30 3.39
CA GLY A 136 6.13 9.52 2.72
C GLY A 136 7.59 9.87 3.06
N GLU A 137 8.00 9.71 4.33
CA GLU A 137 9.38 9.92 4.78
C GLU A 137 10.35 8.90 4.15
N LYS A 138 9.95 7.63 4.11
CA LYS A 138 10.79 6.54 3.58
C LYS A 138 10.88 6.56 2.06
N PHE A 139 9.75 6.69 1.37
CA PHE A 139 9.66 6.48 -0.08
C PHE A 139 9.43 7.75 -0.90
N GLY A 140 9.16 8.88 -0.28
CA GLY A 140 8.80 10.12 -0.99
C GLY A 140 9.89 10.68 -1.92
N LYS A 141 11.13 10.23 -1.77
CA LYS A 141 12.26 10.57 -2.66
C LYS A 141 12.79 9.39 -3.46
N HIS A 142 12.15 8.23 -3.35
CA HIS A 142 12.59 7.02 -4.06
C HIS A 142 12.39 7.19 -5.57
N PRO A 143 13.42 6.99 -6.40
CA PRO A 143 13.33 7.26 -7.85
C PRO A 143 12.34 6.35 -8.57
N GLY A 144 12.09 5.14 -8.06
CA GLY A 144 11.11 4.20 -8.59
C GLY A 144 9.67 4.55 -8.27
N VAL A 145 9.41 5.44 -7.28
CA VAL A 145 8.06 5.88 -6.92
C VAL A 145 7.70 7.13 -7.70
N ILE A 146 6.78 7.01 -8.64
CA ILE A 146 6.41 8.08 -9.57
C ILE A 146 5.11 8.79 -9.21
N LEU A 147 4.21 8.11 -8.53
CA LEU A 147 2.90 8.62 -8.10
C LEU A 147 2.51 8.01 -6.76
N TRP A 148 1.57 8.66 -6.09
CA TRP A 148 0.89 8.16 -4.90
C TRP A 148 -0.58 7.89 -5.21
N HIS A 149 -1.07 6.74 -4.78
CA HIS A 149 -2.48 6.38 -4.76
C HIS A 149 -3.00 6.53 -3.32
N ILE A 150 -3.89 7.50 -3.10
CA ILE A 150 -4.43 7.87 -1.78
C ILE A 150 -5.88 7.45 -1.68
#